data_fdcb921a78857c4b72b70cb12d2e5a7a
#
_entry.id   fdcb921a78857c4b72b70cb12d2e5a7a
#
_cell.length_a   1.000
_cell.length_b   1.000
_cell.length_c   1.000
_cell.angle_alpha   90.00
_cell.angle_beta   90.00
_cell.angle_gamma   90.00
#
_symmetry.space_group_name_H-M   'P 1'
#
loop_
_entity.id
_entity.type
_entity.pdbx_description
1 polymer ?
#
loop_
_entity_poly.entity_id
_entity_poly.type
_entity_poly.pdbx_seq_one_letter_code
_entity_poly.pdbx_strand_id
1 'polypeptide(L)'
;MTILPSPQQLRYLVALAETRHFGRAAQACTVTQSTLSAGLLALERQLDCHILDRGAGRHVVFTPLGLELVERARTALSTLEAVTEAAMAAREPMAGPLRLGVIPTIGPFLLPTLMPALREAFPRLRLYLREDTTANLVDRLTASRLDLLLLATPCDCGGADTVPVARDMFLIALPPSHRLVGEEQIPVSALATERLLLLEDGHCLRDQALAVCGLLAGDRGDQDGFAATSLHTLVQMVASGLGITLLPRLAVAAGITKGTGLVLRPLAGPGAWRTLGLAWRPNAPRSADYRALGTHLVDTCREALEL
;
A
#
# COMPACT_ATOMS: atom_id res chain seq x y z
N MET A 1 9.42 -19.70 36.28
CA MET A 1 9.88 -18.92 35.11
C MET A 1 9.14 -19.43 33.90
N THR A 2 8.40 -18.57 33.19
CA THR A 2 7.75 -18.94 31.94
C THR A 2 8.83 -19.13 30.87
N ILE A 3 8.92 -20.33 30.28
CA ILE A 3 9.87 -20.60 29.19
C ILE A 3 9.31 -19.94 27.94
N LEU A 4 10.01 -18.92 27.40
CA LEU A 4 9.60 -18.23 26.19
C LEU A 4 9.92 -19.03 24.92
N PRO A 5 9.05 -18.97 23.89
CA PRO A 5 9.37 -19.54 22.59
C PRO A 5 10.66 -18.95 22.01
N SER A 6 11.45 -19.79 21.36
CA SER A 6 12.66 -19.29 20.67
C SER A 6 12.31 -18.56 19.39
N PRO A 7 13.13 -17.58 18.94
CA PRO A 7 12.93 -16.92 17.64
C PRO A 7 12.86 -17.91 16.48
N GLN A 8 13.59 -19.02 16.56
CA GLN A 8 13.60 -20.05 15.54
C GLN A 8 12.27 -20.81 15.46
N GLN A 9 11.67 -21.15 16.60
CA GLN A 9 10.33 -21.78 16.64
C GLN A 9 9.26 -20.84 16.08
N LEU A 10 9.33 -19.54 16.42
CA LEU A 10 8.42 -18.55 15.85
C LEU A 10 8.58 -18.40 14.33
N ARG A 11 9.81 -18.43 13.80
CA ARG A 11 10.07 -18.44 12.35
C ARG A 11 9.46 -19.67 11.67
N TYR A 12 9.57 -20.86 12.27
CA TYR A 12 8.96 -22.08 11.73
C TYR A 12 7.44 -21.96 11.66
N LEU A 13 6.82 -21.41 12.70
CA LEU A 13 5.38 -21.19 12.77
C LEU A 13 4.90 -20.25 11.66
N VAL A 14 5.57 -19.11 11.50
CA VAL A 14 5.24 -18.10 10.48
C VAL A 14 5.45 -18.66 9.06
N ALA A 15 6.59 -19.32 8.80
CA ALA A 15 6.88 -19.90 7.50
C ALA A 15 5.86 -20.99 7.10
N LEU A 16 5.39 -21.79 8.07
CA LEU A 16 4.35 -22.78 7.81
C LEU A 16 2.99 -22.12 7.53
N ALA A 17 2.67 -21.04 8.21
CA ALA A 17 1.44 -20.29 7.96
C ALA A 17 1.40 -19.67 6.55
N GLU A 18 2.54 -19.19 6.06
CA GLU A 18 2.66 -18.59 4.73
C GLU A 18 2.62 -19.59 3.59
N THR A 19 3.32 -20.69 3.77
CA THR A 19 3.47 -21.67 2.69
C THR A 19 2.38 -22.74 2.68
N ARG A 20 1.69 -22.96 3.81
CA ARG A 20 0.73 -24.05 4.04
C ARG A 20 1.27 -25.43 3.63
N HIS A 21 2.61 -25.59 3.69
CA HIS A 21 3.29 -26.81 3.27
C HIS A 21 4.61 -27.00 4.01
N PHE A 22 4.75 -28.09 4.76
CA PHE A 22 5.93 -28.36 5.60
C PHE A 22 7.26 -28.33 4.84
N GLY A 23 7.32 -28.94 3.65
CA GLY A 23 8.55 -28.95 2.83
C GLY A 23 8.95 -27.54 2.37
N ARG A 24 7.99 -26.72 1.90
CA ARG A 24 8.26 -25.35 1.50
C ARG A 24 8.64 -24.45 2.68
N ALA A 25 7.98 -24.64 3.82
CA ALA A 25 8.33 -23.93 5.05
C ALA A 25 9.76 -24.27 5.52
N ALA A 26 10.14 -25.55 5.47
CA ALA A 26 11.48 -25.99 5.82
C ALA A 26 12.55 -25.39 4.89
N GLN A 27 12.28 -25.36 3.59
CA GLN A 27 13.16 -24.72 2.61
C GLN A 27 13.31 -23.22 2.89
N ALA A 28 12.20 -22.51 3.17
CA ALA A 28 12.21 -21.09 3.52
C ALA A 28 13.02 -20.80 4.80
N CYS A 29 13.03 -21.74 5.75
CA CYS A 29 13.82 -21.63 6.98
C CYS A 29 15.24 -22.24 6.87
N THR A 30 15.63 -22.75 5.70
CA THR A 30 16.95 -23.37 5.45
C THR A 30 17.22 -24.57 6.41
N VAL A 31 16.20 -25.41 6.64
CA VAL A 31 16.28 -26.58 7.49
C VAL A 31 15.62 -27.79 6.82
N THR A 32 15.78 -28.98 7.42
CA THR A 32 15.05 -30.18 6.97
C THR A 32 13.59 -30.13 7.44
N GLN A 33 12.70 -30.81 6.71
CA GLN A 33 11.27 -30.87 7.09
C GLN A 33 11.11 -31.52 8.49
N SER A 34 11.93 -32.52 8.84
CA SER A 34 11.91 -33.15 10.16
C SER A 34 12.29 -32.17 11.27
N THR A 35 13.31 -31.33 11.04
CA THR A 35 13.73 -30.28 11.99
C THR A 35 12.62 -29.27 12.23
N LEU A 36 11.98 -28.78 11.15
CA LEU A 36 10.87 -27.83 11.26
C LEU A 36 9.68 -28.47 12.01
N SER A 37 9.31 -29.69 11.65
CA SER A 37 8.20 -30.40 12.30
C SER A 37 8.48 -30.67 13.79
N ALA A 38 9.69 -31.09 14.15
CA ALA A 38 10.10 -31.28 15.54
C ALA A 38 10.07 -29.95 16.34
N GLY A 39 10.52 -28.84 15.72
CA GLY A 39 10.48 -27.49 16.33
C GLY A 39 9.08 -27.02 16.61
N LEU A 40 8.13 -27.25 15.69
CA LEU A 40 6.72 -26.91 15.89
C LEU A 40 6.05 -27.78 16.96
N LEU A 41 6.36 -29.10 16.98
CA LEU A 41 5.85 -29.97 18.02
C LEU A 41 6.41 -29.60 19.41
N ALA A 42 7.67 -29.18 19.47
CA ALA A 42 8.26 -28.67 20.71
C ALA A 42 7.58 -27.38 21.17
N LEU A 43 7.21 -26.48 20.22
CA LEU A 43 6.46 -25.27 20.52
C LEU A 43 5.06 -25.57 21.06
N GLU A 44 4.32 -26.49 20.45
CA GLU A 44 3.00 -26.95 20.94
C GLU A 44 3.09 -27.50 22.39
N ARG A 45 4.10 -28.35 22.65
CA ARG A 45 4.32 -28.89 24.00
C ARG A 45 4.70 -27.80 25.01
N GLN A 46 5.53 -26.83 24.60
CA GLN A 46 5.98 -25.72 25.46
C GLN A 46 4.83 -24.80 25.85
N LEU A 47 3.89 -24.57 24.91
CA LEU A 47 2.73 -23.71 25.11
C LEU A 47 1.50 -24.48 25.64
N ASP A 48 1.61 -25.81 25.78
CA ASP A 48 0.51 -26.72 26.16
C ASP A 48 -0.75 -26.48 25.30
N CYS A 49 -0.58 -26.38 23.97
CA CYS A 49 -1.69 -26.12 23.06
C CYS A 49 -1.50 -26.82 21.73
N HIS A 50 -2.59 -26.94 20.96
CA HIS A 50 -2.56 -27.39 19.57
C HIS A 50 -2.60 -26.21 18.61
N ILE A 51 -1.56 -26.06 17.81
CA ILE A 51 -1.46 -25.02 16.78
C ILE A 51 -2.07 -25.52 15.48
N LEU A 52 -1.90 -26.81 15.18
CA LEU A 52 -2.39 -27.44 13.97
C LEU A 52 -3.54 -28.41 14.28
N ASP A 53 -4.51 -28.43 13.37
CA ASP A 53 -5.59 -29.43 13.39
C ASP A 53 -5.06 -30.77 12.83
N ARG A 54 -5.00 -31.77 13.68
CA ARG A 54 -4.52 -33.12 13.32
C ARG A 54 -5.54 -33.93 12.54
N GLY A 55 -6.82 -33.51 12.52
CA GLY A 55 -7.90 -34.15 11.77
C GLY A 55 -7.90 -33.87 10.27
N ALA A 56 -7.15 -32.90 9.81
CA ALA A 56 -7.17 -32.41 8.44
C ALA A 56 -6.40 -33.25 7.41
N GLY A 57 -5.90 -34.43 7.79
CA GLY A 57 -5.19 -35.35 6.89
C GLY A 57 -3.87 -34.76 6.35
N ARG A 58 -3.74 -34.68 5.01
CA ARG A 58 -2.53 -34.15 4.36
C ARG A 58 -2.46 -32.64 4.27
N HIS A 59 -3.51 -31.92 4.67
CA HIS A 59 -3.57 -30.47 4.58
C HIS A 59 -3.08 -29.82 5.89
N VAL A 60 -2.37 -28.69 5.73
CA VAL A 60 -1.94 -27.89 6.88
C VAL A 60 -3.09 -26.94 7.24
N VAL A 61 -3.83 -27.30 8.28
CA VAL A 61 -4.92 -26.51 8.83
C VAL A 61 -4.52 -26.04 10.23
N PHE A 62 -4.65 -24.74 10.47
CA PHE A 62 -4.38 -24.12 11.77
C PHE A 62 -5.66 -24.10 12.61
N THR A 63 -5.52 -24.31 13.91
CA THR A 63 -6.61 -24.04 14.86
C THR A 63 -6.84 -22.53 14.97
N PRO A 64 -8.01 -22.08 15.48
CA PRO A 64 -8.23 -20.64 15.76
C PRO A 64 -7.12 -20.03 16.64
N LEU A 65 -6.72 -20.74 17.70
CA LEU A 65 -5.59 -20.35 18.55
C LEU A 65 -4.27 -20.32 17.76
N GLY A 66 -4.06 -21.32 16.87
CA GLY A 66 -2.87 -21.36 16.02
C GLY A 66 -2.74 -20.15 15.13
N LEU A 67 -3.84 -19.65 14.56
CA LEU A 67 -3.84 -18.41 13.76
C LEU A 67 -3.51 -17.18 14.61
N GLU A 68 -4.06 -17.09 15.82
CA GLU A 68 -3.72 -16.01 16.75
C GLU A 68 -2.22 -16.05 17.12
N LEU A 69 -1.69 -17.22 17.41
CA LEU A 69 -0.28 -17.40 17.73
C LEU A 69 0.65 -17.04 16.56
N VAL A 70 0.22 -17.27 15.31
CA VAL A 70 0.95 -16.82 14.12
C VAL A 70 1.10 -15.29 14.10
N GLU A 71 0.02 -14.54 14.37
CA GLU A 71 0.08 -13.08 14.36
C GLU A 71 0.94 -12.54 15.52
N ARG A 72 0.85 -13.15 16.71
CA ARG A 72 1.74 -12.82 17.85
C ARG A 72 3.20 -13.15 17.54
N ALA A 73 3.47 -14.27 16.87
CA ALA A 73 4.81 -14.65 16.44
C ALA A 73 5.41 -13.67 15.44
N ARG A 74 4.61 -13.17 14.48
CA ARG A 74 5.03 -12.12 13.55
C ARG A 74 5.44 -10.86 14.27
N THR A 75 4.61 -10.38 15.21
CA THR A 75 4.90 -9.20 16.02
C THR A 75 6.18 -9.35 16.84
N ALA A 76 6.37 -10.51 17.48
CA ALA A 76 7.57 -10.79 18.26
C ALA A 76 8.84 -10.82 17.39
N LEU A 77 8.80 -11.48 16.23
CA LEU A 77 9.92 -11.52 15.28
C LEU A 77 10.26 -10.13 14.74
N SER A 78 9.25 -9.33 14.40
CA SER A 78 9.44 -7.94 13.96
C SER A 78 10.10 -7.09 15.04
N THR A 79 9.72 -7.27 16.31
CA THR A 79 10.34 -6.56 17.43
C THR A 79 11.81 -6.95 17.61
N LEU A 80 12.14 -8.23 17.40
CA LEU A 80 13.53 -8.69 17.42
C LEU A 80 14.34 -8.17 16.22
N GLU A 81 13.74 -8.13 15.02
CA GLU A 81 14.35 -7.54 13.82
C GLU A 81 14.63 -6.05 14.03
N ALA A 82 13.72 -5.32 14.69
CA ALA A 82 13.86 -3.91 15.00
C ALA A 82 15.11 -3.60 15.86
N VAL A 83 15.53 -4.52 16.72
CA VAL A 83 16.80 -4.37 17.47
C VAL A 83 17.99 -4.35 16.53
N THR A 84 18.02 -5.23 15.55
CA THR A 84 19.08 -5.28 14.54
C THR A 84 19.04 -4.05 13.63
N GLU A 85 17.84 -3.65 13.20
CA GLU A 85 17.63 -2.46 12.37
C GLU A 85 18.07 -1.17 13.07
N ALA A 86 17.76 -1.02 14.36
CA ALA A 86 18.21 0.14 15.14
C ALA A 86 19.74 0.21 15.22
N ALA A 87 20.40 -0.93 15.44
CA ALA A 87 21.85 -0.99 15.45
C ALA A 87 22.48 -0.68 14.08
N MET A 88 21.84 -1.09 13.00
CA MET A 88 22.27 -0.80 11.64
C MET A 88 22.03 0.67 11.26
N ALA A 89 20.86 1.22 11.57
CA ALA A 89 20.52 2.62 11.31
C ALA A 89 21.47 3.60 12.03
N ALA A 90 21.91 3.25 13.25
CA ALA A 90 22.89 4.04 13.97
C ALA A 90 24.29 4.08 13.30
N ARG A 91 24.61 3.06 12.52
CA ARG A 91 25.89 2.98 11.79
C ARG A 91 25.83 3.58 10.40
N GLU A 92 24.73 3.37 9.69
CA GLU A 92 24.54 3.74 8.29
C GLU A 92 23.08 4.10 8.01
N PRO A 93 22.72 5.39 8.11
CA PRO A 93 21.38 5.84 7.71
C PRO A 93 21.07 5.46 6.26
N MET A 94 19.83 5.11 5.97
CA MET A 94 19.33 4.76 4.63
C MET A 94 20.10 3.63 3.92
N ALA A 95 20.67 2.69 4.67
CA ALA A 95 21.28 1.47 4.14
C ALA A 95 20.44 0.22 4.43
N GLY A 96 20.73 -0.89 3.71
CA GLY A 96 20.08 -2.17 3.91
C GLY A 96 18.69 -2.31 3.29
N PRO A 97 17.91 -3.32 3.68
CA PRO A 97 16.59 -3.58 3.11
C PRO A 97 15.56 -2.54 3.57
N LEU A 98 14.67 -2.14 2.64
CA LEU A 98 13.48 -1.33 2.90
C LEU A 98 12.31 -1.91 2.10
N ARG A 99 11.28 -2.36 2.79
CA ARG A 99 10.06 -2.90 2.20
C ARG A 99 9.04 -1.77 2.08
N LEU A 100 8.90 -1.22 0.88
CA LEU A 100 8.01 -0.10 0.57
C LEU A 100 6.72 -0.60 -0.08
N GLY A 101 5.58 -0.30 0.55
CA GLY A 101 4.26 -0.41 -0.04
C GLY A 101 3.87 0.87 -0.76
N VAL A 102 3.25 0.76 -1.92
CA VAL A 102 2.76 1.91 -2.68
C VAL A 102 1.39 1.62 -3.26
N ILE A 103 0.51 2.63 -3.27
CA ILE A 103 -0.83 2.46 -3.85
C ILE A 103 -0.79 2.56 -5.39
N PRO A 104 -1.69 1.85 -6.11
CA PRO A 104 -1.69 1.77 -7.59
C PRO A 104 -1.91 3.12 -8.28
N THR A 105 -2.45 4.10 -7.59
CA THR A 105 -2.66 5.46 -8.13
C THR A 105 -1.46 6.38 -7.95
N ILE A 106 -0.35 5.89 -7.38
CA ILE A 106 0.93 6.59 -7.21
C ILE A 106 2.06 5.80 -7.85
N GLY A 107 2.16 4.50 -7.55
CA GLY A 107 3.31 3.65 -7.93
C GLY A 107 3.73 3.80 -9.38
N PRO A 108 2.88 3.45 -10.37
CA PRO A 108 3.24 3.48 -11.79
C PRO A 108 3.65 4.85 -12.31
N PHE A 109 3.22 5.92 -11.64
CA PHE A 109 3.39 7.30 -12.10
C PHE A 109 4.56 8.02 -11.44
N LEU A 110 4.91 7.67 -10.20
CA LEU A 110 6.01 8.31 -9.46
C LEU A 110 7.29 7.48 -9.45
N LEU A 111 7.19 6.15 -9.40
CA LEU A 111 8.38 5.28 -9.31
C LEU A 111 9.38 5.47 -10.44
N PRO A 112 8.98 5.71 -11.71
CA PRO A 112 9.95 5.95 -12.78
C PRO A 112 10.90 7.12 -12.51
N THR A 113 10.43 8.21 -11.93
CA THR A 113 11.23 9.37 -11.52
C THR A 113 11.94 9.11 -10.18
N LEU A 114 11.24 8.49 -9.24
CA LEU A 114 11.74 8.25 -7.89
C LEU A 114 12.92 7.26 -7.84
N MET A 115 12.86 6.18 -8.62
CA MET A 115 13.87 5.11 -8.52
C MET A 115 15.30 5.56 -8.90
N PRO A 116 15.53 6.34 -9.97
CA PRO A 116 16.85 6.89 -10.25
C PRO A 116 17.37 7.77 -9.13
N ALA A 117 16.53 8.71 -8.64
CA ALA A 117 16.89 9.63 -7.56
C ALA A 117 17.26 8.90 -6.25
N LEU A 118 16.51 7.85 -5.90
CA LEU A 118 16.82 7.03 -4.73
C LEU A 118 18.13 6.25 -4.86
N ARG A 119 18.45 5.73 -6.05
CA ARG A 119 19.71 5.01 -6.30
C ARG A 119 20.93 5.94 -6.19
N GLU A 120 20.77 7.17 -6.64
CA GLU A 120 21.81 8.19 -6.54
C GLU A 120 22.01 8.63 -5.10
N ALA A 121 20.93 9.00 -4.41
CA ALA A 121 21.01 9.52 -3.04
C ALA A 121 21.36 8.44 -2.00
N PHE A 122 20.90 7.20 -2.20
CA PHE A 122 21.03 6.10 -1.24
C PHE A 122 21.53 4.80 -1.88
N PRO A 123 22.77 4.75 -2.37
CA PRO A 123 23.30 3.62 -3.19
C PRO A 123 23.34 2.28 -2.44
N ARG A 124 23.29 2.29 -1.10
CA ARG A 124 23.27 1.08 -0.27
C ARG A 124 21.87 0.66 0.17
N LEU A 125 20.83 1.41 -0.21
CA LEU A 125 19.45 1.06 0.04
C LEU A 125 19.02 -0.07 -0.91
N ARG A 126 18.48 -1.15 -0.36
CA ARG A 126 17.87 -2.26 -1.11
C ARG A 126 16.37 -2.18 -0.99
N LEU A 127 15.72 -1.62 -2.01
CA LEU A 127 14.29 -1.38 -2.01
C LEU A 127 13.54 -2.62 -2.52
N TYR A 128 12.56 -3.08 -1.73
CA TYR A 128 11.58 -4.10 -2.10
C TYR A 128 10.21 -3.43 -2.22
N LEU A 129 9.66 -3.43 -3.44
CA LEU A 129 8.42 -2.75 -3.75
C LEU A 129 7.23 -3.71 -3.72
N ARG A 130 6.14 -3.25 -3.13
CA ARG A 130 4.84 -3.90 -3.17
C ARG A 130 3.78 -2.89 -3.57
N GLU A 131 3.03 -3.18 -4.65
CA GLU A 131 1.84 -2.43 -5.00
C GLU A 131 0.60 -3.19 -4.54
N ASP A 132 -0.30 -2.51 -3.84
CA ASP A 132 -1.55 -3.10 -3.34
C ASP A 132 -2.53 -1.96 -2.94
N THR A 133 -3.79 -2.29 -2.62
CA THR A 133 -4.77 -1.35 -2.09
C THR A 133 -4.36 -0.80 -0.73
N THR A 134 -4.91 0.34 -0.33
CA THR A 134 -4.56 0.99 0.95
C THR A 134 -4.78 0.06 2.14
N ALA A 135 -5.94 -0.61 2.20
CA ALA A 135 -6.26 -1.53 3.29
C ALA A 135 -5.24 -2.68 3.40
N ASN A 136 -4.93 -3.35 2.28
CA ASN A 136 -3.95 -4.43 2.25
C ASN A 136 -2.53 -3.97 2.64
N LEU A 137 -2.15 -2.75 2.26
CA LEU A 137 -0.85 -2.17 2.62
C LEU A 137 -0.78 -1.84 4.11
N VAL A 138 -1.85 -1.29 4.70
CA VAL A 138 -1.95 -0.99 6.13
C VAL A 138 -1.90 -2.28 6.95
N ASP A 139 -2.62 -3.32 6.56
CA ASP A 139 -2.56 -4.63 7.20
C ASP A 139 -1.13 -5.21 7.18
N ARG A 140 -0.45 -5.08 6.04
CA ARG A 140 0.94 -5.54 5.90
C ARG A 140 1.92 -4.71 6.71
N LEU A 141 1.69 -3.40 6.83
CA LEU A 141 2.49 -2.51 7.68
C LEU A 141 2.33 -2.89 9.16
N THR A 142 1.09 -3.09 9.60
CA THR A 142 0.76 -3.49 10.97
C THR A 142 1.36 -4.86 11.30
N ALA A 143 1.27 -5.82 10.36
CA ALA A 143 1.86 -7.15 10.47
C ALA A 143 3.39 -7.16 10.24
N SER A 144 4.06 -6.00 10.16
CA SER A 144 5.52 -5.86 9.96
C SER A 144 6.06 -6.52 8.69
N ARG A 145 5.21 -6.73 7.70
CA ARG A 145 5.59 -7.23 6.37
C ARG A 145 6.05 -6.11 5.44
N LEU A 146 5.71 -4.86 5.77
CA LEU A 146 6.19 -3.63 5.14
C LEU A 146 6.78 -2.71 6.22
N ASP A 147 7.71 -1.88 5.82
CA ASP A 147 8.40 -0.94 6.70
C ASP A 147 7.84 0.47 6.53
N LEU A 148 7.48 0.82 5.31
CA LEU A 148 7.08 2.14 4.89
C LEU A 148 5.98 2.04 3.83
N LEU A 149 5.03 2.96 3.84
CA LEU A 149 4.01 3.12 2.80
C LEU A 149 4.16 4.47 2.11
N LEU A 150 3.94 4.50 0.80
CA LEU A 150 3.73 5.70 0.01
C LEU A 150 2.28 5.70 -0.46
N LEU A 151 1.48 6.61 0.05
CA LEU A 151 0.04 6.63 -0.13
C LEU A 151 -0.51 8.06 -0.20
N ALA A 152 -1.83 8.17 -0.35
CA ALA A 152 -2.51 9.46 -0.33
C ALA A 152 -3.36 9.61 0.93
N THR A 153 -3.22 10.76 1.58
CA THR A 153 -4.00 11.12 2.78
C THR A 153 -5.12 12.13 2.41
N PRO A 154 -6.23 12.17 3.18
CA PRO A 154 -6.50 11.34 4.35
C PRO A 154 -6.72 9.86 4.00
N CYS A 155 -6.29 8.97 4.90
CA CYS A 155 -6.55 7.53 4.84
C CYS A 155 -6.77 6.99 6.25
N ASP A 156 -7.46 5.88 6.37
CA ASP A 156 -7.40 5.09 7.61
C ASP A 156 -6.08 4.30 7.60
N CYS A 157 -5.08 4.88 8.25
CA CYS A 157 -3.72 4.33 8.29
C CYS A 157 -3.41 3.59 9.60
N GLY A 158 -4.43 3.17 10.37
CA GLY A 158 -4.27 2.31 11.56
C GLY A 158 -3.38 2.93 12.66
N GLY A 159 -3.37 4.27 12.80
CA GLY A 159 -2.53 4.97 13.79
C GLY A 159 -1.05 5.09 13.39
N ALA A 160 -0.70 4.88 12.14
CA ALA A 160 0.67 5.05 11.63
C ALA A 160 1.15 6.51 11.77
N ASP A 161 2.43 6.70 12.04
CA ASP A 161 3.09 8.00 11.88
C ASP A 161 3.12 8.37 10.41
N THR A 162 2.86 9.64 10.09
CA THR A 162 2.83 10.11 8.70
C THR A 162 3.65 11.37 8.50
N VAL A 163 4.19 11.53 7.29
CA VAL A 163 4.79 12.79 6.84
C VAL A 163 4.25 13.14 5.45
N PRO A 164 3.73 14.36 5.26
CA PRO A 164 3.29 14.82 3.94
C PRO A 164 4.51 15.06 3.03
N VAL A 165 4.36 14.75 1.75
CA VAL A 165 5.40 14.90 0.73
C VAL A 165 5.00 15.92 -0.33
N ALA A 166 3.78 15.80 -0.91
CA ALA A 166 3.33 16.70 -1.96
C ALA A 166 1.80 16.82 -1.99
N ARG A 167 1.31 17.92 -2.59
CA ARG A 167 -0.09 18.04 -3.01
C ARG A 167 -0.23 17.62 -4.46
N ASP A 168 -1.18 16.75 -4.72
CA ASP A 168 -1.50 16.23 -6.03
C ASP A 168 -2.94 16.66 -6.40
N MET A 169 -3.06 17.60 -7.31
CA MET A 169 -4.34 18.21 -7.70
C MET A 169 -5.17 17.23 -8.52
N PHE A 170 -6.49 17.33 -8.41
CA PHE A 170 -7.40 16.59 -9.27
C PHE A 170 -7.73 17.37 -10.53
N LEU A 171 -7.73 16.66 -11.65
CA LEU A 171 -8.21 17.11 -12.94
C LEU A 171 -9.45 16.29 -13.32
N ILE A 172 -10.42 16.92 -13.99
CA ILE A 172 -11.54 16.21 -14.60
C ILE A 172 -11.13 15.75 -15.99
N ALA A 173 -11.28 14.48 -16.27
CA ALA A 173 -11.12 13.91 -17.60
C ALA A 173 -12.50 13.80 -18.28
N LEU A 174 -12.62 14.41 -19.45
CA LEU A 174 -13.84 14.55 -20.23
C LEU A 174 -13.67 13.95 -21.63
N PRO A 175 -14.65 13.19 -22.14
CA PRO A 175 -14.71 12.92 -23.57
C PRO A 175 -14.77 14.22 -24.38
N PRO A 176 -14.23 14.28 -25.64
CA PRO A 176 -14.20 15.51 -26.45
C PRO A 176 -15.57 16.13 -26.72
N SER A 177 -16.61 15.30 -26.74
CA SER A 177 -18.01 15.73 -26.98
C SER A 177 -18.75 16.16 -25.71
N HIS A 178 -18.11 16.14 -24.57
CA HIS A 178 -18.79 16.43 -23.30
C HIS A 178 -19.14 17.92 -23.17
N ARG A 179 -20.33 18.23 -22.59
CA ARG A 179 -20.84 19.61 -22.45
C ARG A 179 -19.92 20.56 -21.68
N LEU A 180 -19.10 20.01 -20.74
CA LEU A 180 -18.21 20.80 -19.89
C LEU A 180 -16.83 21.07 -20.55
N VAL A 181 -16.59 20.62 -21.78
CA VAL A 181 -15.30 20.82 -22.47
C VAL A 181 -14.96 22.30 -22.67
N GLY A 182 -15.99 23.16 -22.83
CA GLY A 182 -15.80 24.60 -23.01
C GLY A 182 -15.44 25.38 -21.76
N GLU A 183 -15.56 24.78 -20.59
CA GLU A 183 -15.24 25.44 -19.32
C GLU A 183 -13.72 25.46 -19.08
N GLU A 184 -13.19 26.57 -18.59
CA GLU A 184 -11.77 26.68 -18.20
C GLU A 184 -11.48 25.90 -16.92
N GLN A 185 -12.43 25.92 -15.97
CA GLN A 185 -12.39 25.19 -14.70
C GLN A 185 -13.78 24.63 -14.40
N ILE A 186 -13.84 23.45 -13.80
CA ILE A 186 -15.10 22.80 -13.48
C ILE A 186 -15.36 22.92 -11.98
N PRO A 187 -16.42 23.60 -11.54
CA PRO A 187 -16.76 23.65 -10.13
C PRO A 187 -17.24 22.26 -9.66
N VAL A 188 -16.88 21.90 -8.44
CA VAL A 188 -17.30 20.62 -7.83
C VAL A 188 -18.81 20.39 -7.93
N SER A 189 -19.61 21.45 -7.75
CA SER A 189 -21.08 21.40 -7.85
C SER A 189 -21.59 20.91 -9.22
N ALA A 190 -20.85 21.15 -10.30
CA ALA A 190 -21.23 20.70 -11.63
C ALA A 190 -21.13 19.15 -11.77
N LEU A 191 -20.37 18.49 -10.92
CA LEU A 191 -20.21 17.02 -10.94
C LEU A 191 -21.41 16.28 -10.37
N ALA A 192 -22.26 16.96 -9.60
CA ALA A 192 -23.42 16.35 -8.95
C ALA A 192 -24.43 15.73 -9.93
N THR A 193 -24.48 16.21 -11.18
CA THR A 193 -25.38 15.71 -12.23
C THR A 193 -24.71 14.82 -13.25
N GLU A 194 -23.39 14.64 -13.14
CA GLU A 194 -22.61 13.87 -14.11
C GLU A 194 -22.50 12.39 -13.75
N ARG A 195 -22.32 11.55 -14.76
CA ARG A 195 -21.98 10.15 -14.56
C ARG A 195 -20.50 10.03 -14.24
N LEU A 196 -20.19 9.93 -12.93
CA LEU A 196 -18.82 9.82 -12.44
C LEU A 196 -18.41 8.35 -12.43
N LEU A 197 -17.36 8.02 -13.20
CA LEU A 197 -16.73 6.70 -13.20
C LEU A 197 -15.66 6.66 -12.10
N LEU A 198 -15.63 5.59 -11.31
CA LEU A 198 -14.76 5.44 -10.14
C LEU A 198 -13.96 4.14 -10.22
N LEU A 199 -12.93 4.06 -9.40
CA LEU A 199 -12.23 2.80 -9.11
C LEU A 199 -13.10 1.93 -8.19
N GLU A 200 -12.79 0.62 -8.15
CA GLU A 200 -13.37 -0.34 -7.20
C GLU A 200 -13.12 0.05 -5.75
N ASP A 201 -13.88 -0.53 -4.85
CA ASP A 201 -13.69 -0.39 -3.42
C ASP A 201 -12.29 -0.82 -2.98
N GLY A 202 -11.76 -0.17 -1.92
CA GLY A 202 -10.41 -0.39 -1.43
C GLY A 202 -9.34 0.52 -2.06
N HIS A 203 -9.70 1.30 -3.08
CA HIS A 203 -8.83 2.36 -3.60
C HIS A 203 -9.18 3.70 -2.93
N CYS A 204 -8.25 4.28 -2.16
CA CYS A 204 -8.46 5.57 -1.49
C CYS A 204 -8.85 6.71 -2.46
N LEU A 205 -8.47 6.63 -3.74
CA LEU A 205 -8.87 7.60 -4.76
C LEU A 205 -10.40 7.60 -4.98
N ARG A 206 -11.08 6.46 -4.87
CA ARG A 206 -12.55 6.36 -4.91
C ARG A 206 -13.16 7.21 -3.80
N ASP A 207 -12.72 6.98 -2.56
CA ASP A 207 -13.26 7.68 -1.39
C ASP A 207 -12.97 9.18 -1.45
N GLN A 208 -11.77 9.54 -1.91
CA GLN A 208 -11.37 10.93 -2.13
C GLN A 208 -12.23 11.60 -3.20
N ALA A 209 -12.50 10.92 -4.32
CA ALA A 209 -13.36 11.43 -5.38
C ALA A 209 -14.81 11.63 -4.89
N LEU A 210 -15.36 10.67 -4.16
CA LEU A 210 -16.68 10.77 -3.55
C LEU A 210 -16.75 11.95 -2.56
N ALA A 211 -15.77 12.07 -1.67
CA ALA A 211 -15.68 13.13 -0.68
C ALA A 211 -15.62 14.52 -1.34
N VAL A 212 -14.81 14.68 -2.39
CA VAL A 212 -14.70 15.92 -3.15
C VAL A 212 -16.03 16.28 -3.82
N CYS A 213 -16.75 15.30 -4.36
CA CYS A 213 -18.04 15.51 -5.02
C CYS A 213 -19.21 15.68 -4.02
N GLY A 214 -18.98 15.61 -2.70
CA GLY A 214 -20.02 15.65 -1.68
C GLY A 214 -21.00 14.46 -1.75
N LEU A 215 -20.56 13.34 -2.32
CA LEU A 215 -21.35 12.12 -2.46
C LEU A 215 -21.01 11.16 -1.32
N LEU A 216 -22.02 10.52 -0.76
CA LEU A 216 -21.82 9.43 0.20
C LEU A 216 -21.48 8.12 -0.53
N ALA A 217 -20.69 7.29 0.13
CA ALA A 217 -20.46 5.92 -0.33
C ALA A 217 -21.83 5.21 -0.44
N GLY A 218 -22.24 4.87 -1.64
CA GLY A 218 -23.56 4.28 -1.94
C GLY A 218 -24.50 5.15 -2.77
N ASP A 219 -24.33 6.48 -2.80
CA ASP A 219 -25.29 7.35 -3.48
C ASP A 219 -25.29 7.27 -5.02
N ARG A 220 -24.17 6.92 -5.66
CA ARG A 220 -24.08 6.87 -7.14
C ARG A 220 -23.03 5.90 -7.72
N GLY A 221 -22.27 5.20 -6.89
CA GLY A 221 -21.13 4.40 -7.34
C GLY A 221 -21.48 3.07 -8.02
N ASP A 222 -22.73 2.64 -7.96
CA ASP A 222 -23.08 1.26 -8.31
C ASP A 222 -24.35 1.14 -9.19
N GLN A 223 -24.81 2.24 -9.80
CA GLN A 223 -26.05 2.17 -10.59
C GLN A 223 -25.94 1.26 -11.83
N ASP A 224 -24.73 0.87 -12.28
CA ASP A 224 -24.56 -0.02 -13.42
C ASP A 224 -23.44 -1.07 -13.24
N GLY A 225 -22.86 -1.27 -12.05
CA GLY A 225 -21.84 -2.31 -11.79
C GLY A 225 -20.50 -2.09 -12.52
N PHE A 226 -20.21 -0.87 -12.99
CA PHE A 226 -18.99 -0.55 -13.71
C PHE A 226 -17.99 0.23 -12.84
N ALA A 227 -17.22 -0.49 -12.05
CA ALA A 227 -16.03 0.03 -11.39
C ALA A 227 -14.78 -0.47 -12.11
N ALA A 228 -13.76 0.39 -12.21
CA ALA A 228 -12.50 0.02 -12.84
C ALA A 228 -11.48 -0.47 -11.80
N THR A 229 -10.73 -1.51 -12.13
CA THR A 229 -9.65 -2.06 -11.29
C THR A 229 -8.36 -1.23 -11.34
N SER A 230 -8.22 -0.34 -12.32
CA SER A 230 -7.03 0.50 -12.49
C SER A 230 -7.35 1.85 -13.13
N LEU A 231 -6.48 2.85 -12.89
CA LEU A 231 -6.60 4.15 -13.56
C LEU A 231 -6.49 4.06 -15.09
N HIS A 232 -5.70 3.13 -15.61
CA HIS A 232 -5.60 2.93 -17.07
C HIS A 232 -6.93 2.47 -17.66
N THR A 233 -7.59 1.48 -17.04
CA THR A 233 -8.92 1.04 -17.46
C THR A 233 -9.93 2.17 -17.35
N LEU A 234 -9.91 2.92 -16.25
CA LEU A 234 -10.81 4.04 -16.01
C LEU A 234 -10.69 5.11 -17.11
N VAL A 235 -9.46 5.45 -17.52
CA VAL A 235 -9.19 6.40 -18.61
C VAL A 235 -9.77 5.91 -19.94
N GLN A 236 -9.66 4.62 -20.26
CA GLN A 236 -10.24 4.05 -21.50
C GLN A 236 -11.77 4.05 -21.47
N MET A 237 -12.38 3.81 -20.32
CA MET A 237 -13.84 3.91 -20.17
C MET A 237 -14.33 5.34 -20.43
N VAL A 238 -13.62 6.36 -19.90
CA VAL A 238 -13.94 7.77 -20.16
C VAL A 238 -13.74 8.10 -21.66
N ALA A 239 -12.64 7.65 -22.26
CA ALA A 239 -12.37 7.85 -23.69
C ALA A 239 -13.45 7.22 -24.61
N SER A 240 -14.08 6.15 -24.15
CA SER A 240 -15.20 5.49 -24.82
C SER A 240 -16.55 6.20 -24.59
N GLY A 241 -16.58 7.32 -23.87
CA GLY A 241 -17.79 8.13 -23.65
C GLY A 241 -18.74 7.57 -22.58
N LEU A 242 -18.27 6.64 -21.72
CA LEU A 242 -19.11 6.04 -20.67
C LEU A 242 -19.42 6.99 -19.51
N GLY A 243 -18.66 8.07 -19.36
CA GLY A 243 -18.83 9.07 -18.30
C GLY A 243 -17.59 9.95 -18.17
N ILE A 244 -17.42 10.56 -17.01
CA ILE A 244 -16.26 11.39 -16.66
C ILE A 244 -15.56 10.84 -15.42
N THR A 245 -14.32 11.26 -15.15
CA THR A 245 -13.64 10.85 -13.92
C THR A 245 -12.69 11.91 -13.39
N LEU A 246 -12.29 11.76 -12.12
CA LEU A 246 -11.21 12.54 -11.53
C LEU A 246 -9.88 11.80 -11.73
N LEU A 247 -8.89 12.50 -12.26
CA LEU A 247 -7.53 11.97 -12.38
C LEU A 247 -6.57 12.80 -11.53
N PRO A 248 -5.67 12.15 -10.78
CA PRO A 248 -4.57 12.84 -10.13
C PRO A 248 -3.64 13.50 -11.16
N ARG A 249 -3.19 14.72 -10.91
CA ARG A 249 -2.23 15.43 -11.79
C ARG A 249 -0.97 14.59 -12.01
N LEU A 250 -0.49 13.90 -11.00
CA LEU A 250 0.65 12.97 -11.10
C LEU A 250 0.48 11.95 -12.24
N ALA A 251 -0.69 11.31 -12.31
CA ALA A 251 -0.96 10.31 -13.36
C ALA A 251 -1.05 10.97 -14.75
N VAL A 252 -1.61 12.17 -14.83
CA VAL A 252 -1.70 12.95 -16.07
C VAL A 252 -0.32 13.40 -16.54
N ALA A 253 0.51 13.93 -15.66
CA ALA A 253 1.89 14.33 -15.96
C ALA A 253 2.73 13.15 -16.47
N ALA A 254 2.54 11.96 -15.88
CA ALA A 254 3.14 10.71 -16.35
C ALA A 254 2.57 10.21 -17.71
N GLY A 255 1.55 10.88 -18.26
CA GLY A 255 1.06 10.62 -19.61
C GLY A 255 -0.04 9.58 -19.71
N ILE A 256 -0.79 9.29 -18.64
CA ILE A 256 -1.87 8.28 -18.64
C ILE A 256 -2.96 8.56 -19.70
N THR A 257 -3.14 9.81 -20.08
CA THR A 257 -4.14 10.24 -21.08
C THR A 257 -3.58 10.39 -22.50
N LYS A 258 -2.31 10.10 -22.75
CA LYS A 258 -1.71 10.20 -24.08
C LYS A 258 -2.43 9.30 -25.07
N GLY A 259 -2.80 9.85 -26.22
CA GLY A 259 -3.46 9.12 -27.31
C GLY A 259 -4.96 8.85 -27.11
N THR A 260 -5.57 9.32 -26.01
CA THR A 260 -6.99 9.05 -25.72
C THR A 260 -7.96 10.12 -26.26
N GLY A 261 -7.45 11.29 -26.63
CA GLY A 261 -8.28 12.44 -27.05
C GLY A 261 -9.08 13.10 -25.95
N LEU A 262 -8.87 12.70 -24.69
CA LEU A 262 -9.58 13.29 -23.55
C LEU A 262 -9.18 14.75 -23.32
N VAL A 263 -10.17 15.54 -22.95
CA VAL A 263 -9.97 16.92 -22.52
C VAL A 263 -9.86 16.97 -21.00
N LEU A 264 -8.80 17.61 -20.51
CA LEU A 264 -8.54 17.74 -19.08
C LEU A 264 -8.89 19.15 -18.62
N ARG A 265 -9.59 19.26 -17.49
CA ARG A 265 -9.94 20.56 -16.88
C ARG A 265 -9.62 20.54 -15.39
N PRO A 266 -9.07 21.62 -14.84
CA PRO A 266 -8.90 21.76 -13.41
C PRO A 266 -10.23 21.65 -12.68
N LEU A 267 -10.24 20.98 -11.54
CA LEU A 267 -11.38 20.98 -10.62
C LEU A 267 -11.27 22.19 -9.70
N ALA A 268 -12.31 23.01 -9.64
CA ALA A 268 -12.38 24.19 -8.78
C ALA A 268 -13.23 23.89 -7.53
N GLY A 269 -12.66 24.10 -6.36
CA GLY A 269 -13.38 23.98 -5.09
C GLY A 269 -12.51 23.43 -3.94
N PRO A 270 -13.07 23.44 -2.74
CA PRO A 270 -12.37 22.89 -1.59
C PRO A 270 -12.14 21.37 -1.76
N GLY A 271 -10.95 20.90 -1.37
CA GLY A 271 -10.61 19.48 -1.47
C GLY A 271 -10.26 18.98 -2.87
N ALA A 272 -10.10 19.87 -3.87
CA ALA A 272 -9.71 19.49 -5.24
C ALA A 272 -8.27 18.94 -5.36
N TRP A 273 -7.74 18.35 -4.29
CA TRP A 273 -6.41 17.73 -4.23
C TRP A 273 -6.40 16.61 -3.21
N ARG A 274 -5.38 15.77 -3.29
CA ARG A 274 -4.97 14.81 -2.27
C ARG A 274 -3.55 15.12 -1.79
N THR A 275 -3.17 14.67 -0.61
CA THR A 275 -1.80 14.81 -0.13
C THR A 275 -1.09 13.47 -0.27
N LEU A 276 0.00 13.44 -1.02
CA LEU A 276 0.91 12.29 -1.05
C LEU A 276 1.75 12.31 0.22
N GLY A 277 1.95 11.16 0.82
CA GLY A 277 2.69 11.06 2.07
C GLY A 277 3.31 9.70 2.30
N LEU A 278 4.28 9.67 3.20
CA LEU A 278 4.85 8.45 3.75
C LEU A 278 4.15 8.12 5.07
N ALA A 279 3.96 6.82 5.32
CA ALA A 279 3.40 6.33 6.58
C ALA A 279 4.20 5.11 7.07
N TRP A 280 4.42 5.01 8.39
CA TRP A 280 5.13 3.91 9.03
C TRP A 280 4.58 3.63 10.43
N ARG A 281 4.92 2.45 11.00
CA ARG A 281 4.49 2.09 12.35
C ARG A 281 5.00 3.09 13.40
N PRO A 282 4.20 3.45 14.40
CA PRO A 282 4.65 4.24 15.54
C PRO A 282 5.90 3.62 16.18
N ASN A 283 6.83 4.46 16.58
CA ASN A 283 8.10 4.06 17.21
C ASN A 283 8.99 3.16 16.33
N ALA A 284 8.85 3.21 15.00
CA ALA A 284 9.73 2.47 14.11
C ALA A 284 11.20 2.89 14.33
N PRO A 285 12.15 1.95 14.49
CA PRO A 285 13.56 2.26 14.75
C PRO A 285 14.21 3.16 13.68
N ARG A 286 13.70 3.06 12.45
CA ARG A 286 14.17 3.83 11.29
C ARG A 286 13.32 5.07 10.99
N SER A 287 12.53 5.57 11.95
CA SER A 287 11.65 6.74 11.74
C SER A 287 12.42 7.99 11.27
N ALA A 288 13.67 8.18 11.71
CA ALA A 288 14.54 9.25 11.24
C ALA A 288 14.89 9.09 9.75
N ASP A 289 15.21 7.87 9.31
CA ASP A 289 15.46 7.53 7.90
C ASP A 289 14.23 7.83 7.04
N TYR A 290 13.03 7.46 7.52
CA TYR A 290 11.77 7.67 6.78
C TYR A 290 11.43 9.15 6.65
N ARG A 291 11.72 9.97 7.66
CA ARG A 291 11.57 11.43 7.58
C ARG A 291 12.56 12.03 6.59
N ALA A 292 13.83 11.60 6.61
CA ALA A 292 14.85 12.04 5.65
C ALA A 292 14.46 11.66 4.22
N LEU A 293 13.94 10.44 4.02
CA LEU A 293 13.39 10.01 2.73
C LEU A 293 12.22 10.90 2.31
N GLY A 294 11.31 11.24 3.22
CA GLY A 294 10.20 12.15 2.97
C GLY A 294 10.68 13.52 2.47
N THR A 295 11.71 14.08 3.08
CA THR A 295 12.32 15.34 2.63
C THR A 295 12.88 15.22 1.20
N HIS A 296 13.59 14.13 0.89
CA HIS A 296 14.12 13.87 -0.45
C HIS A 296 12.98 13.70 -1.48
N LEU A 297 11.89 13.04 -1.10
CA LEU A 297 10.72 12.85 -1.96
C LEU A 297 10.00 14.15 -2.31
N VAL A 298 10.06 15.18 -1.48
CA VAL A 298 9.43 16.49 -1.78
C VAL A 298 9.95 17.05 -3.10
N ASP A 299 11.27 17.02 -3.31
CA ASP A 299 11.88 17.56 -4.54
C ASP A 299 11.54 16.68 -5.75
N THR A 300 11.63 15.37 -5.61
CA THR A 300 11.23 14.41 -6.67
C THR A 300 9.75 14.54 -7.04
N CYS A 301 8.86 14.70 -6.06
CA CYS A 301 7.45 14.89 -6.33
C CYS A 301 7.15 16.24 -6.98
N ARG A 302 7.87 17.29 -6.61
CA ARG A 302 7.74 18.60 -7.27
C ARG A 302 8.07 18.47 -8.75
N GLU A 303 9.20 17.87 -9.08
CA GLU A 303 9.61 17.62 -10.46
C GLU A 303 8.58 16.79 -11.23
N ALA A 304 8.07 15.70 -10.64
CA ALA A 304 7.06 14.84 -11.27
C ALA A 304 5.69 15.51 -11.46
N LEU A 305 5.36 16.52 -10.67
CA LEU A 305 4.08 17.25 -10.74
C LEU A 305 4.15 18.51 -11.61
N GLU A 306 5.33 19.04 -11.89
CA GLU A 306 5.52 20.23 -12.73
C GLU A 306 5.59 19.89 -14.24
N LEU A 307 5.81 18.64 -14.60
CA LEU A 307 5.78 18.15 -15.99
C LEU A 307 4.36 17.97 -16.52
#